data_6c0396a8ae28073085bb26a3377f36ba
#
_entry.id   6c0396a8ae28073085bb26a3377f36ba
#
_cell.length_a   1.000
_cell.length_b   1.000
_cell.length_c   1.000
_cell.angle_alpha   90.00
_cell.angle_beta   90.00
_cell.angle_gamma   90.00
#
_symmetry.space_group_name_H-M   'P 1'
#
loop_
_entity.id
_entity.type
_entity.pdbx_description
1 polymer ?
#
loop_
_entity_poly.entity_id
_entity_poly.type
_entity_poly.pdbx_seq_one_letter_code
_entity_poly.pdbx_strand_id
1 'polypeptide(L)'
;MTPERHLALLALLRRLGLDPQDPAGPGLEPAALTALDHALCHSSAGLAHNHEHLEFLGDAVLRLAAAEFLQSLTPTLSVGRCSAVRAQLVSDRWLAELAERCELAGLLRLGPLAQDDRAGRGTVLAECCEALVGAVYLLWGGERGGLAAVRHWLDPPWRRETAELLADPHRHNWKSALQEWSQAQGLGLPRYQCQERSRRHGDPRRFHCAVWLAVATAVGAGSPTQQPEAKCVGEGWGGSRREAEQQAACSALHYLNIKPAAPSRRD
;
A
#
# COMPACT_ATOMS: atom_id res chain seq x y z
N MET A 1 -10.73 -26.08 16.30
CA MET A 1 -11.52 -25.01 15.66
C MET A 1 -12.98 -25.17 16.05
N THR A 2 -13.68 -24.11 16.48
CA THR A 2 -15.13 -24.17 16.78
C THR A 2 -15.95 -24.20 15.48
N PRO A 3 -17.20 -24.72 15.50
CA PRO A 3 -18.08 -24.68 14.32
C PRO A 3 -18.31 -23.28 13.75
N GLU A 4 -18.47 -22.28 14.60
CA GLU A 4 -18.68 -20.89 14.20
C GLU A 4 -17.45 -20.34 13.47
N ARG A 5 -16.25 -20.64 13.99
CA ARG A 5 -14.98 -20.25 13.37
C ARG A 5 -14.80 -20.91 12.01
N HIS A 6 -15.13 -22.19 11.91
CA HIS A 6 -15.08 -22.92 10.66
C HIS A 6 -16.00 -22.30 9.60
N LEU A 7 -17.24 -21.99 9.94
CA LEU A 7 -18.18 -21.33 9.02
C LEU A 7 -17.69 -19.94 8.61
N ALA A 8 -17.10 -19.18 9.54
CA ALA A 8 -16.55 -17.86 9.26
C ALA A 8 -15.37 -17.93 8.25
N LEU A 9 -14.50 -18.95 8.36
CA LEU A 9 -13.39 -19.16 7.41
C LEU A 9 -13.89 -19.58 6.02
N LEU A 10 -14.90 -20.42 5.93
CA LEU A 10 -15.54 -20.76 4.66
C LEU A 10 -16.22 -19.55 4.01
N ALA A 11 -16.86 -18.69 4.81
CA ALA A 11 -17.43 -17.43 4.33
C ALA A 11 -16.37 -16.47 3.84
N LEU A 12 -15.21 -16.41 4.52
CA LEU A 12 -14.07 -15.62 4.06
C LEU A 12 -13.60 -16.09 2.68
N LEU A 13 -13.33 -17.39 2.47
CA LEU A 13 -12.87 -17.88 1.16
C LEU A 13 -13.83 -17.48 0.04
N ARG A 14 -15.14 -17.63 0.25
CA ARG A 14 -16.14 -17.19 -0.75
C ARG A 14 -16.09 -15.69 -1.01
N ARG A 15 -15.85 -14.86 0.02
CA ARG A 15 -15.68 -13.41 -0.11
C ARG A 15 -14.43 -13.03 -0.91
N LEU A 16 -13.38 -13.84 -0.83
CA LEU A 16 -12.18 -13.70 -1.67
C LEU A 16 -12.41 -14.18 -3.11
N GLY A 17 -13.58 -14.72 -3.44
CA GLY A 17 -13.88 -15.33 -4.73
C GLY A 17 -13.33 -16.75 -4.89
N LEU A 18 -12.91 -17.38 -3.79
CA LEU A 18 -12.31 -18.70 -3.78
C LEU A 18 -13.35 -19.74 -3.31
N ASP A 19 -13.65 -20.73 -4.14
CA ASP A 19 -14.57 -21.80 -3.75
C ASP A 19 -13.79 -22.93 -3.07
N PRO A 20 -14.02 -23.20 -1.77
CA PRO A 20 -13.35 -24.30 -1.08
C PRO A 20 -13.77 -25.69 -1.60
N GLN A 21 -14.87 -25.79 -2.36
CA GLN A 21 -15.34 -27.02 -3.01
C GLN A 21 -14.77 -27.22 -4.42
N ASP A 22 -13.98 -26.26 -4.93
CA ASP A 22 -13.22 -26.45 -6.16
C ASP A 22 -12.38 -27.74 -6.04
N PRO A 23 -12.29 -28.59 -7.09
CA PRO A 23 -11.47 -29.82 -7.06
C PRO A 23 -9.98 -29.55 -6.71
N ALA A 24 -9.48 -28.37 -6.99
CA ALA A 24 -8.14 -27.93 -6.59
C ALA A 24 -8.12 -27.25 -5.20
N GLY A 25 -9.27 -27.02 -4.58
CA GLY A 25 -9.41 -26.32 -3.31
C GLY A 25 -9.14 -27.19 -2.09
N PRO A 26 -9.15 -26.59 -0.89
CA PRO A 26 -8.82 -27.27 0.36
C PRO A 26 -9.90 -28.25 0.85
N GLY A 27 -11.11 -28.18 0.28
CA GLY A 27 -12.28 -28.90 0.81
C GLY A 27 -12.95 -28.17 1.99
N LEU A 28 -13.91 -28.85 2.60
CA LEU A 28 -14.74 -28.25 3.67
C LEU A 28 -14.36 -28.72 5.08
N GLU A 29 -13.41 -29.63 5.21
CA GLU A 29 -13.02 -30.16 6.51
C GLU A 29 -12.30 -29.13 7.38
N PRO A 30 -12.59 -29.06 8.71
CA PRO A 30 -11.92 -28.10 9.60
C PRO A 30 -10.40 -28.22 9.60
N ALA A 31 -9.84 -29.43 9.44
CA ALA A 31 -8.40 -29.65 9.40
C ALA A 31 -7.76 -29.00 8.16
N ALA A 32 -8.46 -29.01 7.03
CA ALA A 32 -8.00 -28.39 5.79
C ALA A 32 -7.85 -26.86 5.91
N LEU A 33 -8.65 -26.21 6.76
CA LEU A 33 -8.63 -24.74 6.96
C LEU A 33 -7.68 -24.28 8.07
N THR A 34 -6.84 -25.16 8.62
CA THR A 34 -5.94 -24.82 9.74
C THR A 34 -4.96 -23.70 9.38
N ALA A 35 -4.37 -23.73 8.18
CA ALA A 35 -3.47 -22.65 7.73
C ALA A 35 -4.19 -21.29 7.66
N LEU A 36 -5.45 -21.28 7.22
CA LEU A 36 -6.25 -20.06 7.18
C LEU A 36 -6.54 -19.52 8.59
N ASP A 37 -6.82 -20.42 9.55
CA ASP A 37 -7.02 -20.04 10.96
C ASP A 37 -5.75 -19.45 11.58
N HIS A 38 -4.58 -20.02 11.27
CA HIS A 38 -3.28 -19.51 11.74
C HIS A 38 -2.94 -18.14 11.12
N ALA A 39 -3.21 -17.94 9.83
CA ALA A 39 -3.00 -16.66 9.16
C ALA A 39 -3.76 -15.48 9.79
N LEU A 40 -4.92 -15.78 10.41
CA LEU A 40 -5.76 -14.81 11.10
C LEU A 40 -5.51 -14.77 12.62
N CYS A 41 -4.43 -15.36 13.08
CA CYS A 41 -3.98 -15.32 14.47
C CYS A 41 -2.68 -14.52 14.56
N HIS A 42 -2.76 -13.25 14.98
CA HIS A 42 -1.59 -12.39 15.15
C HIS A 42 -0.74 -12.87 16.34
N SER A 43 0.59 -12.69 16.26
CA SER A 43 1.55 -13.11 17.32
C SER A 43 1.22 -12.52 18.69
N SER A 44 0.64 -11.31 18.75
CA SER A 44 0.20 -10.69 20.01
C SER A 44 -0.83 -11.50 20.80
N ALA A 45 -1.53 -12.45 20.15
CA ALA A 45 -2.46 -13.33 20.85
C ALA A 45 -1.77 -14.37 21.74
N GLY A 46 -0.43 -14.51 21.65
CA GLY A 46 0.36 -15.43 22.46
C GLY A 46 0.08 -16.91 22.20
N LEU A 47 -0.50 -17.27 21.07
CA LEU A 47 -0.78 -18.65 20.69
C LEU A 47 0.44 -19.27 20.00
N ALA A 48 0.64 -20.59 20.21
CA ALA A 48 1.77 -21.35 19.65
C ALA A 48 1.81 -21.34 18.11
N HIS A 49 0.65 -21.26 17.48
CA HIS A 49 0.52 -21.17 16.03
C HIS A 49 -0.11 -19.81 15.68
N ASN A 50 0.63 -19.03 14.91
CA ASN A 50 0.26 -17.67 14.53
C ASN A 50 0.60 -17.40 13.05
N HIS A 51 0.46 -16.15 12.62
CA HIS A 51 0.61 -15.72 11.24
C HIS A 51 2.06 -15.69 10.72
N GLU A 52 3.08 -15.55 11.57
CA GLU A 52 4.46 -15.16 11.18
C GLU A 52 5.09 -16.02 10.06
N HIS A 53 4.99 -17.36 10.15
CA HIS A 53 5.53 -18.22 9.09
C HIS A 53 4.76 -18.12 7.78
N LEU A 54 3.46 -17.86 7.85
CA LEU A 54 2.61 -17.70 6.67
C LEU A 54 2.82 -16.32 6.04
N GLU A 55 3.06 -15.28 6.82
CA GLU A 55 3.46 -13.94 6.40
C GLU A 55 4.78 -14.00 5.62
N PHE A 56 5.83 -14.64 6.19
CA PHE A 56 7.11 -14.81 5.49
C PHE A 56 6.96 -15.49 4.11
N LEU A 57 6.14 -16.54 4.02
CA LEU A 57 5.86 -17.19 2.74
C LEU A 57 5.00 -16.29 1.85
N GLY A 58 4.00 -15.67 2.43
CA GLY A 58 3.02 -14.83 1.75
C GLY A 58 3.64 -13.61 1.07
N ASP A 59 4.60 -12.93 1.70
CA ASP A 59 5.35 -11.83 1.08
C ASP A 59 6.04 -12.28 -0.21
N ALA A 60 6.71 -13.43 -0.19
CA ALA A 60 7.39 -13.95 -1.38
C ALA A 60 6.41 -14.31 -2.51
N VAL A 61 5.31 -14.99 -2.17
CA VAL A 61 4.24 -15.37 -3.11
C VAL A 61 3.55 -14.13 -3.67
N LEU A 62 3.26 -13.14 -2.84
CA LEU A 62 2.62 -11.88 -3.22
C LEU A 62 3.47 -11.12 -4.26
N ARG A 63 4.77 -11.02 -4.04
CA ARG A 63 5.71 -10.36 -4.97
C ARG A 63 5.80 -11.09 -6.30
N LEU A 64 5.82 -12.42 -6.27
CA LEU A 64 5.83 -13.23 -7.49
C LEU A 64 4.51 -13.07 -8.26
N ALA A 65 3.38 -13.22 -7.59
CA ALA A 65 2.05 -13.06 -8.18
C ALA A 65 1.87 -11.67 -8.83
N ALA A 66 2.31 -10.61 -8.14
CA ALA A 66 2.24 -9.25 -8.67
C ALA A 66 3.16 -9.04 -9.89
N ALA A 67 4.33 -9.68 -9.92
CA ALA A 67 5.22 -9.63 -11.08
C ALA A 67 4.60 -10.31 -12.30
N GLU A 68 4.05 -11.51 -12.16
CA GLU A 68 3.34 -12.22 -13.24
C GLU A 68 2.10 -11.45 -13.71
N PHE A 69 1.33 -10.89 -12.76
CA PHE A 69 0.18 -10.05 -13.07
C PHE A 69 0.58 -8.88 -13.97
N LEU A 70 1.62 -8.13 -13.63
CA LEU A 70 2.06 -6.98 -14.40
C LEU A 70 2.60 -7.38 -15.78
N GLN A 71 3.33 -8.49 -15.90
CA GLN A 71 3.77 -9.01 -17.20
C GLN A 71 2.59 -9.37 -18.09
N SER A 72 1.53 -9.96 -17.53
CA SER A 72 0.35 -10.34 -18.31
C SER A 72 -0.53 -9.14 -18.72
N LEU A 73 -0.60 -8.11 -17.86
CA LEU A 73 -1.48 -6.95 -18.07
C LEU A 73 -0.83 -5.88 -18.96
N THR A 74 0.46 -5.64 -18.80
CA THR A 74 1.16 -4.50 -19.39
C THR A 74 2.56 -4.87 -19.91
N PRO A 75 2.66 -5.76 -20.93
CA PRO A 75 3.95 -6.26 -21.42
C PRO A 75 4.85 -5.17 -22.00
N THR A 76 4.30 -3.98 -22.30
CA THR A 76 5.04 -2.85 -22.87
C THR A 76 5.65 -1.90 -21.83
N LEU A 77 5.35 -2.09 -20.53
CA LEU A 77 5.95 -1.27 -19.49
C LEU A 77 7.43 -1.59 -19.31
N SER A 78 8.24 -0.54 -19.09
CA SER A 78 9.64 -0.72 -18.72
C SER A 78 9.76 -1.43 -17.36
N VAL A 79 10.87 -2.15 -17.14
CA VAL A 79 11.16 -2.87 -15.89
C VAL A 79 11.11 -1.93 -14.68
N GLY A 80 11.66 -0.71 -14.81
CA GLY A 80 11.59 0.30 -13.73
C GLY A 80 10.16 0.68 -13.39
N ARG A 81 9.29 0.82 -14.39
CA ARG A 81 7.88 1.12 -14.19
C ARG A 81 7.13 -0.05 -13.54
N CYS A 82 7.37 -1.27 -14.02
CA CYS A 82 6.81 -2.47 -13.39
C CYS A 82 7.23 -2.58 -11.92
N SER A 83 8.50 -2.30 -11.59
CA SER A 83 8.98 -2.32 -10.21
C SER A 83 8.30 -1.27 -9.34
N ALA A 84 8.09 -0.06 -9.85
CA ALA A 84 7.40 1.01 -9.13
C ALA A 84 5.92 0.66 -8.85
N VAL A 85 5.20 0.16 -9.87
CA VAL A 85 3.80 -0.27 -9.72
C VAL A 85 3.72 -1.45 -8.76
N ARG A 86 4.57 -2.47 -8.91
CA ARG A 86 4.60 -3.61 -7.99
C ARG A 86 4.77 -3.18 -6.54
N ALA A 87 5.70 -2.25 -6.25
CA ALA A 87 5.92 -1.75 -4.90
C ALA A 87 4.67 -1.12 -4.27
N GLN A 88 3.76 -0.56 -5.07
CA GLN A 88 2.49 -0.05 -4.58
C GLN A 88 1.47 -1.18 -4.36
N LEU A 89 1.39 -2.15 -5.29
CA LEU A 89 0.44 -3.28 -5.22
C LEU A 89 0.70 -4.23 -4.04
N VAL A 90 1.93 -4.26 -3.52
CA VAL A 90 2.34 -5.09 -2.38
C VAL A 90 2.73 -4.27 -1.14
N SER A 91 2.33 -3.00 -1.07
CA SER A 91 2.63 -2.15 0.07
C SER A 91 1.70 -2.43 1.26
N ASP A 92 2.23 -2.26 2.49
CA ASP A 92 1.43 -2.40 3.73
C ASP A 92 0.15 -1.57 3.69
N ARG A 93 0.22 -0.34 3.13
CA ARG A 93 -0.95 0.51 2.94
C ARG A 93 -2.02 -0.18 2.10
N TRP A 94 -1.64 -0.69 0.93
CA TRP A 94 -2.58 -1.35 0.02
C TRP A 94 -3.14 -2.64 0.62
N LEU A 95 -2.28 -3.43 1.30
CA LEU A 95 -2.68 -4.67 1.97
C LEU A 95 -3.63 -4.40 3.13
N ALA A 96 -3.39 -3.36 3.92
CA ALA A 96 -4.31 -2.95 5.00
C ALA A 96 -5.68 -2.54 4.42
N GLU A 97 -5.72 -1.75 3.34
CA GLU A 97 -6.95 -1.39 2.65
C GLU A 97 -7.68 -2.62 2.06
N LEU A 98 -6.93 -3.59 1.52
CA LEU A 98 -7.48 -4.87 1.04
C LEU A 98 -8.07 -5.68 2.20
N ALA A 99 -7.36 -5.78 3.32
CA ALA A 99 -7.80 -6.46 4.52
C ALA A 99 -9.11 -5.87 5.08
N GLU A 100 -9.25 -4.54 5.07
CA GLU A 100 -10.50 -3.88 5.45
C GLU A 100 -11.64 -4.20 4.48
N ARG A 101 -11.40 -4.16 3.17
CA ARG A 101 -12.41 -4.55 2.15
C ARG A 101 -12.85 -6.00 2.27
N CYS A 102 -11.93 -6.88 2.69
CA CYS A 102 -12.22 -8.29 2.95
C CYS A 102 -12.81 -8.53 4.36
N GLU A 103 -13.03 -7.47 5.15
CA GLU A 103 -13.56 -7.53 6.53
C GLU A 103 -12.74 -8.45 7.45
N LEU A 104 -11.40 -8.48 7.26
CA LEU A 104 -10.52 -9.36 8.05
C LEU A 104 -10.51 -9.00 9.53
N ALA A 105 -10.67 -7.71 9.87
CA ALA A 105 -10.61 -7.23 11.25
C ALA A 105 -11.51 -7.99 12.22
N GLY A 106 -12.71 -8.38 11.77
CA GLY A 106 -13.66 -9.16 12.57
C GLY A 106 -13.28 -10.63 12.75
N LEU A 107 -12.29 -11.11 11.99
CA LEU A 107 -11.81 -12.49 12.02
C LEU A 107 -10.46 -12.63 12.72
N LEU A 108 -9.76 -11.53 13.01
CA LEU A 108 -8.44 -11.56 13.63
C LEU A 108 -8.53 -11.97 15.10
N ARG A 109 -7.58 -12.79 15.52
CA ARG A 109 -7.28 -13.05 16.92
C ARG A 109 -6.10 -12.19 17.33
N LEU A 110 -6.35 -11.23 18.21
CA LEU A 110 -5.38 -10.25 18.69
C LEU A 110 -5.25 -10.36 20.21
N GLY A 111 -4.06 -10.05 20.72
CA GLY A 111 -3.88 -9.81 22.14
C GLY A 111 -4.50 -8.46 22.58
N PRO A 112 -4.77 -8.26 23.88
CA PRO A 112 -5.46 -7.07 24.38
C PRO A 112 -4.79 -5.75 23.95
N LEU A 113 -3.47 -5.67 24.01
CA LEU A 113 -2.73 -4.46 23.64
C LEU A 113 -2.86 -4.13 22.15
N ALA A 114 -2.85 -5.14 21.28
CA ALA A 114 -2.99 -4.94 19.83
C ALA A 114 -4.44 -4.60 19.43
N GLN A 115 -5.44 -5.04 20.20
CA GLN A 115 -6.85 -4.65 19.97
C GLN A 115 -7.09 -3.16 20.19
N ASP A 116 -6.42 -2.56 21.17
CA ASP A 116 -6.57 -1.16 21.55
C ASP A 116 -5.64 -0.23 20.76
N ASP A 117 -4.62 -0.77 20.08
CA ASP A 117 -3.65 0.01 19.30
C ASP A 117 -4.22 0.40 17.93
N ARG A 118 -4.80 1.60 17.88
CA ARG A 118 -5.29 2.18 16.62
C ARG A 118 -4.16 2.59 15.67
N ALA A 119 -2.97 2.88 16.19
CA ALA A 119 -1.85 3.33 15.37
C ALA A 119 -1.20 2.16 14.64
N GLY A 120 -1.04 1.01 15.29
CA GLY A 120 -0.50 -0.22 14.72
C GLY A 120 -1.51 -1.03 13.89
N ARG A 121 -2.81 -0.66 13.91
CA ARG A 121 -3.86 -1.44 13.24
C ARG A 121 -3.57 -1.70 11.76
N GLY A 122 -3.05 -0.70 11.04
CA GLY A 122 -2.72 -0.85 9.61
C GLY A 122 -1.65 -1.91 9.38
N THR A 123 -0.59 -1.91 10.20
CA THR A 123 0.50 -2.91 10.15
C THR A 123 -0.03 -4.31 10.42
N VAL A 124 -0.80 -4.49 11.50
CA VAL A 124 -1.42 -5.78 11.84
C VAL A 124 -2.31 -6.32 10.70
N LEU A 125 -3.09 -5.45 10.06
CA LEU A 125 -3.94 -5.84 8.93
C LEU A 125 -3.11 -6.25 7.71
N ALA A 126 -2.00 -5.55 7.43
CA ALA A 126 -1.11 -5.88 6.33
C ALA A 126 -0.42 -7.22 6.56
N GLU A 127 0.20 -7.44 7.73
CA GLU A 127 0.86 -8.70 8.12
C GLU A 127 -0.09 -9.90 8.03
N CYS A 128 -1.31 -9.78 8.58
CA CYS A 128 -2.31 -10.84 8.48
C CYS A 128 -2.83 -11.03 7.04
N CYS A 129 -2.83 -9.99 6.21
CA CYS A 129 -3.18 -10.10 4.79
C CYS A 129 -2.09 -10.85 4.01
N GLU A 130 -0.81 -10.58 4.27
CA GLU A 130 0.30 -11.36 3.72
C GLU A 130 0.23 -12.83 4.15
N ALA A 131 0.00 -13.07 5.44
CA ALA A 131 -0.18 -14.42 5.95
C ALA A 131 -1.37 -15.15 5.28
N LEU A 132 -2.45 -14.42 5.00
CA LEU A 132 -3.60 -14.96 4.27
C LEU A 132 -3.22 -15.36 2.84
N VAL A 133 -2.38 -14.58 2.15
CA VAL A 133 -1.82 -14.95 0.83
C VAL A 133 -1.02 -16.25 0.93
N GLY A 134 -0.15 -16.39 1.94
CA GLY A 134 0.61 -17.61 2.22
C GLY A 134 -0.29 -18.81 2.49
N ALA A 135 -1.37 -18.63 3.27
CA ALA A 135 -2.34 -19.67 3.56
C ALA A 135 -3.11 -20.12 2.30
N VAL A 136 -3.60 -19.17 1.49
CA VAL A 136 -4.27 -19.47 0.21
C VAL A 136 -3.33 -20.25 -0.71
N TYR A 137 -2.08 -19.81 -0.84
CA TYR A 137 -1.07 -20.52 -1.63
C TYR A 137 -0.92 -21.98 -1.21
N LEU A 138 -0.77 -22.25 0.08
CA LEU A 138 -0.64 -23.62 0.59
C LEU A 138 -1.91 -24.45 0.41
N LEU A 139 -3.07 -23.84 0.66
CA LEU A 139 -4.37 -24.52 0.59
C LEU A 139 -4.70 -25.02 -0.81
N TRP A 140 -4.26 -24.31 -1.85
CA TRP A 140 -4.42 -24.71 -3.26
C TRP A 140 -3.20 -25.45 -3.80
N GLY A 141 -2.44 -26.15 -2.94
CA GLY A 141 -1.40 -27.09 -3.33
C GLY A 141 -0.04 -26.45 -3.65
N GLY A 142 0.23 -25.24 -3.19
CA GLY A 142 1.53 -24.59 -3.33
C GLY A 142 1.94 -24.44 -4.81
N GLU A 143 3.02 -25.10 -5.20
CA GLU A 143 3.58 -25.05 -6.57
C GLU A 143 2.60 -25.52 -7.65
N ARG A 144 1.63 -26.37 -7.32
CA ARG A 144 0.71 -26.99 -8.30
C ARG A 144 -0.45 -26.07 -8.71
N GLY A 145 -0.94 -25.23 -7.78
CA GLY A 145 -2.13 -24.40 -8.04
C GLY A 145 -2.25 -23.17 -7.15
N GLY A 146 -1.44 -23.09 -6.10
CA GLY A 146 -1.55 -22.02 -5.10
C GLY A 146 -1.35 -20.63 -5.68
N LEU A 147 -0.40 -20.44 -6.61
CA LEU A 147 -0.19 -19.15 -7.26
C LEU A 147 -1.37 -18.73 -8.12
N ALA A 148 -2.02 -19.69 -8.80
CA ALA A 148 -3.22 -19.42 -9.61
C ALA A 148 -4.39 -18.98 -8.71
N ALA A 149 -4.58 -19.61 -7.55
CA ALA A 149 -5.60 -19.21 -6.58
C ALA A 149 -5.35 -17.81 -6.01
N VAL A 150 -4.12 -17.49 -5.64
CA VAL A 150 -3.73 -16.15 -5.20
C VAL A 150 -3.98 -15.10 -6.29
N ARG A 151 -3.62 -15.39 -7.53
CA ARG A 151 -3.88 -14.53 -8.69
C ARG A 151 -5.37 -14.36 -8.96
N HIS A 152 -6.16 -15.43 -8.84
CA HIS A 152 -7.61 -15.35 -8.99
C HIS A 152 -8.25 -14.37 -8.00
N TRP A 153 -7.81 -14.38 -6.75
CA TRP A 153 -8.24 -13.42 -5.73
C TRP A 153 -7.73 -11.99 -6.01
N LEU A 154 -6.43 -11.82 -6.30
CA LEU A 154 -5.78 -10.51 -6.30
C LEU A 154 -5.82 -9.79 -7.66
N ASP A 155 -5.95 -10.49 -8.79
CA ASP A 155 -5.97 -9.85 -10.11
C ASP A 155 -7.09 -8.80 -10.25
N PRO A 156 -8.34 -9.00 -9.79
CA PRO A 156 -9.40 -7.98 -9.93
C PRO A 156 -9.11 -6.68 -9.15
N PRO A 157 -8.72 -6.68 -7.87
CA PRO A 157 -8.35 -5.46 -7.17
C PRO A 157 -7.06 -4.83 -7.72
N TRP A 158 -6.07 -5.62 -8.15
CA TRP A 158 -4.85 -5.10 -8.77
C TRP A 158 -5.10 -4.42 -10.12
N ARG A 159 -6.03 -4.89 -10.94
CA ARG A 159 -6.40 -4.22 -12.20
C ARG A 159 -6.88 -2.80 -11.94
N ARG A 160 -7.72 -2.59 -10.92
CA ARG A 160 -8.23 -1.26 -10.55
C ARG A 160 -7.11 -0.36 -10.08
N GLU A 161 -6.31 -0.82 -9.12
CA GLU A 161 -5.19 -0.05 -8.58
C GLU A 161 -4.16 0.29 -9.66
N THR A 162 -3.80 -0.67 -10.52
CA THR A 162 -2.85 -0.44 -11.62
C THR A 162 -3.36 0.62 -12.60
N ALA A 163 -4.64 0.60 -12.96
CA ALA A 163 -5.23 1.61 -13.83
C ALA A 163 -5.08 3.02 -13.23
N GLU A 164 -5.34 3.17 -11.92
CA GLU A 164 -5.19 4.44 -11.21
C GLU A 164 -3.71 4.86 -11.09
N LEU A 165 -2.79 3.94 -10.79
CA LEU A 165 -1.35 4.21 -10.74
C LEU A 165 -0.75 4.57 -12.10
N LEU A 166 -1.29 4.03 -13.18
CA LEU A 166 -0.85 4.36 -14.53
C LEU A 166 -1.41 5.71 -15.00
N ALA A 167 -2.62 6.08 -14.54
CA ALA A 167 -3.22 7.39 -14.81
C ALA A 167 -2.51 8.52 -14.02
N ASP A 168 -2.11 8.26 -12.77
CA ASP A 168 -1.30 9.17 -11.95
C ASP A 168 -0.03 8.46 -11.44
N PRO A 169 1.06 8.50 -12.20
CA PRO A 169 2.31 7.84 -11.83
C PRO A 169 2.95 8.31 -10.53
N HIS A 170 2.55 9.48 -10.04
CA HIS A 170 3.07 10.07 -8.81
C HIS A 170 2.14 9.84 -7.61
N ARG A 171 1.01 9.13 -7.82
CA ARG A 171 0.09 8.77 -6.75
C ARG A 171 0.86 8.13 -5.58
N HIS A 172 0.68 8.72 -4.39
CA HIS A 172 1.37 8.36 -3.15
C HIS A 172 2.89 8.64 -3.09
N ASN A 173 3.49 9.22 -4.14
CA ASN A 173 4.90 9.63 -4.16
C ASN A 173 5.11 11.06 -4.64
N TRP A 174 4.16 11.94 -4.31
CA TRP A 174 4.16 13.34 -4.78
C TRP A 174 5.36 14.15 -4.31
N LYS A 175 5.92 13.83 -3.12
CA LYS A 175 7.14 14.50 -2.62
C LYS A 175 8.34 14.27 -3.55
N SER A 176 8.58 13.03 -3.94
CA SER A 176 9.68 12.71 -4.87
C SER A 176 9.46 13.34 -6.23
N ALA A 177 8.21 13.29 -6.73
CA ALA A 177 7.86 13.92 -8.01
C ALA A 177 8.10 15.43 -8.01
N LEU A 178 7.67 16.12 -6.94
CA LEU A 178 7.92 17.57 -6.81
C LEU A 178 9.41 17.87 -6.68
N GLN A 179 10.18 17.05 -5.96
CA GLN A 179 11.61 17.19 -5.81
C GLN A 179 12.35 17.01 -7.15
N GLU A 180 12.05 15.94 -7.89
CA GLU A 180 12.64 15.67 -9.21
C GLU A 180 12.34 16.84 -10.18
N TRP A 181 11.09 17.28 -10.20
CA TRP A 181 10.70 18.39 -11.04
C TRP A 181 11.41 19.69 -10.65
N SER A 182 11.42 20.07 -9.36
CA SER A 182 12.04 21.32 -8.90
C SER A 182 13.55 21.35 -9.16
N GLN A 183 14.23 20.21 -9.02
CA GLN A 183 15.65 20.08 -9.37
C GLN A 183 15.86 20.21 -10.89
N ALA A 184 15.02 19.59 -11.70
CA ALA A 184 15.08 19.71 -13.17
C ALA A 184 14.85 21.16 -13.66
N GLN A 185 14.06 21.95 -12.90
CA GLN A 185 13.84 23.37 -13.18
C GLN A 185 14.93 24.30 -12.57
N GLY A 186 15.93 23.74 -11.88
CA GLY A 186 16.96 24.53 -11.20
C GLY A 186 16.47 25.29 -9.96
N LEU A 187 15.29 24.97 -9.43
CA LEU A 187 14.70 25.63 -8.27
C LEU A 187 15.21 25.07 -6.92
N GLY A 188 16.10 24.08 -6.95
CA GLY A 188 16.60 23.39 -5.77
C GLY A 188 15.58 22.44 -5.12
N LEU A 189 15.80 22.14 -3.82
CA LEU A 189 14.94 21.22 -3.09
C LEU A 189 13.71 21.93 -2.52
N PRO A 190 12.50 21.33 -2.59
CA PRO A 190 11.31 21.82 -1.93
C PRO A 190 11.50 21.89 -0.40
N ARG A 191 11.08 22.98 0.22
CA ARG A 191 11.11 23.15 1.67
C ARG A 191 9.73 22.93 2.26
N TYR A 192 9.63 22.02 3.23
CA TYR A 192 8.37 21.70 3.90
C TYR A 192 8.34 22.31 5.31
N GLN A 193 7.27 23.01 5.63
CA GLN A 193 7.00 23.56 6.96
C GLN A 193 5.73 22.92 7.50
N CYS A 194 5.87 22.01 8.45
CA CYS A 194 4.76 21.26 9.03
C CYS A 194 4.54 21.69 10.50
N GLN A 195 3.27 21.86 10.86
CA GLN A 195 2.81 22.20 12.20
C GLN A 195 1.77 21.21 12.67
N GLU A 196 1.88 20.76 13.91
CA GLU A 196 0.83 20.00 14.55
C GLU A 196 -0.27 20.96 15.00
N ARG A 197 -1.49 20.77 14.51
CA ARG A 197 -2.67 21.60 14.74
C ARG A 197 -3.65 20.99 15.75
N SER A 198 -3.59 19.68 15.94
CA SER A 198 -4.43 18.95 16.86
C SER A 198 -3.60 17.92 17.61
N ARG A 199 -3.81 17.78 18.91
CA ARG A 199 -3.21 16.71 19.73
C ARG A 199 -4.09 15.47 19.82
N ARG A 200 -5.25 15.49 19.19
CA ARG A 200 -6.19 14.37 19.22
C ARG A 200 -5.63 13.25 18.36
N HIS A 201 -5.41 12.08 18.98
CA HIS A 201 -4.97 10.89 18.28
C HIS A 201 -6.04 10.47 17.25
N GLY A 202 -5.62 10.09 16.04
CA GLY A 202 -6.53 9.70 14.96
C GLY A 202 -7.26 10.85 14.26
N ASP A 203 -6.91 12.12 14.55
CA ASP A 203 -7.46 13.27 13.83
C ASP A 203 -6.83 13.34 12.41
N PRO A 204 -7.63 13.20 11.34
CA PRO A 204 -7.10 13.23 9.96
C PRO A 204 -6.51 14.60 9.58
N ARG A 205 -6.76 15.65 10.35
CA ARG A 205 -6.22 17.01 10.18
C ARG A 205 -5.27 17.40 11.30
N ARG A 206 -4.58 16.41 11.88
CA ARG A 206 -3.63 16.63 12.98
C ARG A 206 -2.45 17.50 12.57
N PHE A 207 -1.90 17.28 11.39
CA PHE A 207 -0.76 18.02 10.85
C PHE A 207 -1.19 18.85 9.64
N HIS A 208 -0.72 20.10 9.61
CA HIS A 208 -0.77 20.98 8.45
C HIS A 208 0.64 21.18 7.92
N CYS A 209 0.83 21.07 6.62
CA CYS A 209 2.13 21.25 5.98
C CYS A 209 2.01 22.19 4.78
N ALA A 210 2.91 23.16 4.67
CA ALA A 210 3.08 24.01 3.51
C ALA A 210 4.41 23.67 2.81
N VAL A 211 4.43 23.68 1.48
CA VAL A 211 5.64 23.49 0.67
C VAL A 211 6.01 24.74 -0.08
N TRP A 212 7.29 25.07 -0.03
CA TRP A 212 7.89 26.28 -0.58
C TRP A 212 8.94 25.92 -1.63
N LEU A 213 8.93 26.63 -2.75
CA LEU A 213 9.97 26.58 -3.77
C LEU A 213 10.65 27.94 -3.92
N ALA A 214 11.93 27.92 -4.28
CA ALA A 214 12.62 29.13 -4.71
C ALA A 214 11.95 29.67 -5.97
N VAL A 215 11.72 30.98 -6.02
CA VAL A 215 11.26 31.64 -7.25
C VAL A 215 12.50 32.02 -8.04
N ALA A 216 12.56 31.64 -9.32
CA ALA A 216 13.58 32.15 -10.22
C ALA A 216 13.32 33.64 -10.38
N THR A 217 14.08 34.48 -9.67
CA THR A 217 14.08 35.92 -9.93
C THR A 217 14.67 36.13 -11.31
N ALA A 218 13.89 36.75 -12.22
CA ALA A 218 14.41 37.22 -13.50
C ALA A 218 15.68 38.01 -13.23
N VAL A 219 16.79 37.61 -13.87
CA VAL A 219 18.12 38.14 -13.67
C VAL A 219 18.12 39.65 -13.95
N GLY A 220 18.03 40.44 -12.91
CA GLY A 220 18.44 41.81 -12.88
C GLY A 220 19.74 41.89 -12.08
N ALA A 221 20.82 42.30 -12.72
CA ALA A 221 22.14 42.41 -12.14
C ALA A 221 22.09 43.31 -10.87
N GLY A 222 22.27 42.72 -9.68
CA GLY A 222 22.34 43.46 -8.44
C GLY A 222 22.51 42.62 -7.20
N SER A 223 23.72 42.59 -6.65
CA SER A 223 24.17 42.14 -5.33
C SER A 223 24.08 40.62 -4.98
N PRO A 224 25.19 40.03 -4.54
CA PRO A 224 25.30 38.59 -4.21
C PRO A 224 24.71 38.18 -2.85
N THR A 225 23.87 38.99 -2.22
CA THR A 225 23.37 38.77 -0.85
C THR A 225 21.85 38.54 -0.72
N GLN A 226 21.10 38.54 -1.81
CA GLN A 226 19.66 38.24 -1.70
C GLN A 226 19.43 36.73 -1.83
N GLN A 227 18.99 36.10 -0.73
CA GLN A 227 18.43 34.77 -0.78
C GLN A 227 17.23 34.75 -1.75
N PRO A 228 17.12 33.73 -2.63
CA PRO A 228 16.00 33.65 -3.54
C PRO A 228 14.68 33.66 -2.74
N GLU A 229 13.77 34.54 -3.14
CA GLU A 229 12.42 34.55 -2.54
C GLU A 229 11.80 33.19 -2.70
N ALA A 230 11.30 32.66 -1.60
CA ALA A 230 10.58 31.36 -1.61
C ALA A 230 9.08 31.62 -1.63
N LYS A 231 8.37 30.96 -2.54
CA LYS A 231 6.90 31.03 -2.67
C LYS A 231 6.26 29.75 -2.14
N CYS A 232 5.21 29.88 -1.33
CA CYS A 232 4.35 28.75 -1.00
C CYS A 232 3.60 28.31 -2.27
N VAL A 233 3.79 27.05 -2.66
CA VAL A 233 3.24 26.47 -3.89
C VAL A 233 2.18 25.41 -3.61
N GLY A 234 2.04 24.96 -2.35
CA GLY A 234 1.02 23.99 -1.98
C GLY A 234 0.90 23.80 -0.48
N GLU A 235 -0.26 23.35 -0.05
CA GLU A 235 -0.57 23.04 1.34
C GLU A 235 -1.30 21.70 1.43
N GLY A 236 -1.14 21.00 2.57
CA GLY A 236 -1.77 19.71 2.80
C GLY A 236 -2.00 19.43 4.28
N TRP A 237 -2.92 18.53 4.53
CA TRP A 237 -3.29 18.06 5.86
C TRP A 237 -3.13 16.54 5.93
N GLY A 238 -2.92 16.01 7.13
CA GLY A 238 -2.84 14.57 7.36
C GLY A 238 -2.89 14.21 8.84
N GLY A 239 -3.21 12.97 9.13
CA GLY A 239 -3.13 12.38 10.46
C GLY A 239 -1.69 12.18 10.95
N SER A 240 -0.73 12.14 10.01
CA SER A 240 0.71 12.13 10.26
C SER A 240 1.41 13.25 9.50
N ARG A 241 2.62 13.62 9.97
CA ARG A 241 3.48 14.60 9.29
C ARG A 241 3.79 14.17 7.86
N ARG A 242 4.09 12.88 7.65
CA ARG A 242 4.40 12.30 6.33
C ARG A 242 3.22 12.46 5.36
N GLU A 243 2.02 12.19 5.83
CA GLU A 243 0.80 12.34 5.02
C GLU A 243 0.56 13.81 4.64
N ALA A 244 0.65 14.73 5.60
CA ALA A 244 0.50 16.17 5.34
C ALA A 244 1.53 16.69 4.33
N GLU A 245 2.79 16.23 4.39
CA GLU A 245 3.84 16.54 3.42
C GLU A 245 3.52 16.01 2.02
N GLN A 246 3.00 14.79 1.89
CA GLN A 246 2.57 14.21 0.62
C GLN A 246 1.40 15.02 0.03
N GLN A 247 0.40 15.37 0.82
CA GLN A 247 -0.75 16.17 0.36
C GLN A 247 -0.32 17.58 -0.07
N ALA A 248 0.62 18.22 0.65
CA ALA A 248 1.16 19.50 0.26
C ALA A 248 1.90 19.43 -1.09
N ALA A 249 2.68 18.36 -1.32
CA ALA A 249 3.35 18.12 -2.59
C ALA A 249 2.36 17.87 -3.74
N CYS A 250 1.30 17.10 -3.50
CA CYS A 250 0.22 16.89 -4.46
C CYS A 250 -0.43 18.20 -4.87
N SER A 251 -0.79 19.04 -3.88
CA SER A 251 -1.35 20.38 -4.11
C SER A 251 -0.41 21.26 -4.93
N ALA A 252 0.90 21.23 -4.64
CA ALA A 252 1.91 21.95 -5.38
C ALA A 252 2.03 21.51 -6.85
N LEU A 253 2.03 20.21 -7.11
CA LEU A 253 2.08 19.67 -8.47
C LEU A 253 0.86 20.13 -9.29
N HIS A 254 -0.33 20.13 -8.69
CA HIS A 254 -1.54 20.65 -9.31
C HIS A 254 -1.47 22.16 -9.57
N TYR A 255 -1.03 22.95 -8.56
CA TYR A 255 -0.87 24.39 -8.70
C TYR A 255 0.08 24.77 -9.83
N LEU A 256 1.17 24.02 -9.98
CA LEU A 256 2.20 24.24 -11.01
C LEU A 256 1.78 23.69 -12.39
N ASN A 257 0.56 23.12 -12.54
CA ASN A 257 0.10 22.44 -13.75
C ASN A 257 1.09 21.37 -14.25
N ILE A 258 1.79 20.73 -13.34
CA ILE A 258 2.72 19.66 -13.68
C ILE A 258 1.90 18.41 -13.95
N LYS A 259 1.65 18.13 -15.24
CA LYS A 259 1.16 16.82 -15.65
C LYS A 259 2.26 15.80 -15.38
N PRO A 260 1.90 14.60 -14.86
CA PRO A 260 2.89 13.54 -14.73
C PRO A 260 3.59 13.34 -16.06
N ALA A 261 4.91 13.54 -16.07
CA ALA A 261 5.69 13.35 -17.28
C ALA A 261 5.56 11.88 -17.72
N ALA A 262 5.15 11.66 -18.94
CA ALA A 262 5.32 10.36 -19.56
C ALA A 262 6.82 9.99 -19.46
N PRO A 263 7.17 8.74 -19.10
CA PRO A 263 8.56 8.35 -18.94
C PRO A 263 9.32 8.66 -20.22
N SER A 264 10.38 9.45 -20.11
CA SER A 264 11.28 9.71 -21.22
C SER A 264 11.79 8.34 -21.71
N ARG A 265 11.58 8.03 -22.97
CA ARG A 265 12.30 6.97 -23.66
C ARG A 265 13.78 7.35 -23.53
N ARG A 266 14.50 6.65 -22.68
CA ARG A 266 15.97 6.54 -22.84
C ARG A 266 16.17 5.37 -23.77
N ASP A 267 16.62 5.71 -24.96
CA ASP A 267 17.11 4.78 -25.97
C ASP A 267 18.23 3.92 -25.40
#